data_7b55ea47c0741970d7f51007d9105a84
#
_entry.id   7b55ea47c0741970d7f51007d9105a84
#
_cell.length_a   1.000
_cell.length_b   1.000
_cell.length_c   1.000
_cell.angle_alpha   90.00
_cell.angle_beta   90.00
_cell.angle_gamma   90.00
#
_symmetry.space_group_name_H-M   'P 1'
#
loop_
_entity.id
_entity.type
_entity.pdbx_description
1 polymer ?
#
loop_
_entity_poly.entity_id
_entity_poly.type
_entity_poly.pdbx_seq_one_letter_code
_entity_poly.pdbx_strand_id
1 'polypeptide(L)'
;ARLLMTKLYRRLLDICYENKLHHLGSYFSCLHIIDDIYKNKKEDDIFILSNGHAVVALYVILEEYYGLNAQELLDKYGEHPKRNELDRIHCSTGSLGMGICVAVGRAVGNPNRHVHVMISDGESNEGSVWEALRYINDSGMKNITVHVNANGWAAYDPVDLTMLENRVRAFCPGAKFHKTTVEHFGLKGLHAHYTNFTEEQYKEAIASL
;
A
#
# COMPACT_ATOMS: atom_id res chain seq x y z
N ALA A 1 2.38 -17.49 10.96
CA ALA A 1 2.52 -16.04 10.68
C ALA A 1 3.95 -15.68 10.26
N ARG A 2 4.98 -15.96 11.07
CA ARG A 2 6.38 -15.59 10.76
C ARG A 2 6.89 -16.19 9.44
N LEU A 3 6.66 -17.47 9.20
CA LEU A 3 7.08 -18.18 7.97
C LEU A 3 6.44 -17.58 6.71
N LEU A 4 5.17 -17.21 6.78
CA LEU A 4 4.48 -16.58 5.65
C LEU A 4 5.08 -15.20 5.34
N MET A 5 5.31 -14.37 6.36
CA MET A 5 5.93 -13.05 6.15
C MET A 5 7.32 -13.18 5.55
N THR A 6 8.15 -14.12 6.01
CA THR A 6 9.46 -14.41 5.41
C THR A 6 9.32 -14.77 3.92
N LYS A 7 8.36 -15.63 3.56
CA LYS A 7 8.08 -16.00 2.17
C LYS A 7 7.67 -14.77 1.32
N LEU A 8 6.78 -13.94 1.83
CA LEU A 8 6.31 -12.74 1.14
C LEU A 8 7.44 -11.72 0.92
N TYR A 9 8.24 -11.44 1.96
CA TYR A 9 9.41 -10.56 1.83
C TYR A 9 10.43 -11.10 0.86
N ARG A 10 10.71 -12.41 0.88
CA ARG A 10 11.61 -13.04 -0.07
C ARG A 10 11.12 -12.85 -1.51
N ARG A 11 9.85 -13.15 -1.77
CA ARG A 11 9.26 -12.98 -3.11
C ARG A 11 9.33 -11.53 -3.58
N LEU A 12 9.04 -10.58 -2.69
CA LEU A 12 9.13 -9.15 -3.00
C LEU A 12 10.57 -8.72 -3.30
N LEU A 13 11.56 -9.19 -2.52
CA LEU A 13 12.98 -8.95 -2.77
C LEU A 13 13.42 -9.48 -4.13
N ASP A 14 13.04 -10.72 -4.48
CA ASP A 14 13.38 -11.34 -5.78
C ASP A 14 12.86 -10.47 -6.94
N ILE A 15 11.59 -10.09 -6.93
CA ILE A 15 10.98 -9.26 -7.97
C ILE A 15 11.66 -7.88 -8.04
N CYS A 16 11.89 -7.24 -6.90
CA CYS A 16 12.52 -5.92 -6.85
C CYS A 16 13.94 -5.95 -7.43
N TYR A 17 14.71 -6.96 -7.09
CA TYR A 17 16.09 -7.11 -7.58
C TYR A 17 16.14 -7.45 -9.08
N GLU A 18 15.37 -8.45 -9.52
CA GLU A 18 15.35 -8.92 -10.91
C GLU A 18 14.89 -7.83 -11.89
N ASN A 19 13.95 -7.00 -11.48
CA ASN A 19 13.38 -5.93 -12.30
C ASN A 19 13.99 -4.55 -12.05
N LYS A 20 15.01 -4.44 -11.18
CA LYS A 20 15.67 -3.18 -10.82
C LYS A 20 14.68 -2.09 -10.39
N LEU A 21 13.71 -2.47 -9.57
CA LEU A 21 12.66 -1.57 -9.15
C LEU A 21 13.17 -0.53 -8.14
N HIS A 22 12.54 0.62 -8.20
CA HIS A 22 12.65 1.70 -7.21
C HIS A 22 11.48 1.62 -6.21
N HIS A 23 11.23 2.65 -5.42
CA HIS A 23 10.17 2.70 -4.42
C HIS A 23 10.20 1.58 -3.36
N LEU A 24 11.40 1.02 -3.12
CA LEU A 24 11.59 -0.12 -2.22
C LEU A 24 11.01 0.12 -0.82
N GLY A 25 11.22 1.31 -0.26
CA GLY A 25 10.67 1.69 1.04
C GLY A 25 9.14 1.64 1.08
N SER A 26 8.48 2.01 0.00
CA SER A 26 7.02 1.91 -0.12
C SER A 26 6.56 0.47 -0.17
N TYR A 27 7.23 -0.39 -0.93
CA TYR A 27 6.88 -1.82 -1.03
C TYR A 27 7.03 -2.54 0.30
N PHE A 28 8.20 -2.42 0.93
CA PHE A 28 8.49 -3.16 2.16
C PHE A 28 7.71 -2.63 3.37
N SER A 29 7.45 -1.32 3.44
CA SER A 29 6.70 -0.76 4.57
C SER A 29 5.22 -1.16 4.57
N CYS A 30 4.60 -1.39 3.41
CA CYS A 30 3.18 -1.68 3.32
C CYS A 30 2.82 -3.17 3.24
N LEU A 31 3.78 -4.06 2.95
CA LEU A 31 3.51 -5.48 2.66
C LEU A 31 2.71 -6.15 3.78
N HIS A 32 3.11 -5.97 5.03
CA HIS A 32 2.42 -6.57 6.18
C HIS A 32 1.02 -5.99 6.42
N ILE A 33 0.80 -4.71 6.06
CA ILE A 33 -0.52 -4.07 6.19
C ILE A 33 -1.48 -4.71 5.17
N ILE A 34 -1.02 -4.89 3.92
CA ILE A 34 -1.84 -5.49 2.87
C ILE A 34 -2.11 -6.97 3.20
N ASP A 35 -1.09 -7.72 3.68
CA ASP A 35 -1.26 -9.10 4.14
C ASP A 35 -2.35 -9.20 5.22
N ASP A 36 -2.30 -8.35 6.24
CA ASP A 36 -3.29 -8.34 7.32
C ASP A 36 -4.71 -8.05 6.80
N ILE A 37 -4.84 -7.12 5.84
CA ILE A 37 -6.13 -6.84 5.20
C ILE A 37 -6.65 -8.08 4.48
N TYR A 38 -5.83 -8.73 3.62
CA TYR A 38 -6.24 -9.87 2.82
C TYR A 38 -6.54 -11.10 3.67
N LYS A 39 -5.87 -11.27 4.78
CA LYS A 39 -6.13 -12.33 5.75
C LYS A 39 -7.46 -12.19 6.47
N ASN A 40 -7.92 -10.96 6.69
CA ASN A 40 -9.08 -10.68 7.53
C ASN A 40 -10.31 -10.19 6.75
N LYS A 41 -10.16 -9.72 5.51
CA LYS A 41 -11.28 -9.27 4.69
C LYS A 41 -12.17 -10.44 4.26
N LYS A 42 -13.46 -10.18 4.03
CA LYS A 42 -14.38 -11.13 3.41
C LYS A 42 -14.08 -11.27 1.92
N GLU A 43 -14.57 -12.36 1.32
CA GLU A 43 -14.35 -12.64 -0.12
C GLU A 43 -14.87 -11.50 -1.01
N ASP A 44 -16.04 -10.94 -0.71
CA ASP A 44 -16.67 -9.88 -1.48
C ASP A 44 -16.13 -8.48 -1.19
N ASP A 45 -15.33 -8.33 -0.14
CA ASP A 45 -14.70 -7.06 0.19
C ASP A 45 -13.62 -6.72 -0.85
N ILE A 46 -13.51 -5.45 -1.19
CA ILE A 46 -12.48 -4.98 -2.11
C ILE A 46 -11.38 -4.22 -1.40
N PHE A 47 -10.17 -4.29 -1.95
CA PHE A 47 -9.04 -3.49 -1.53
C PHE A 47 -8.63 -2.54 -2.65
N ILE A 48 -8.42 -1.27 -2.31
CA ILE A 48 -7.90 -0.23 -3.21
C ILE A 48 -6.58 0.28 -2.66
N LEU A 49 -5.54 0.13 -3.45
CA LEU A 49 -4.22 0.70 -3.19
C LEU A 49 -4.19 2.13 -3.75
N SER A 50 -4.42 3.14 -2.92
CA SER A 50 -4.46 4.54 -3.36
C SER A 50 -3.07 5.05 -3.74
N ASN A 51 -2.04 4.70 -2.97
CA ASN A 51 -0.64 4.95 -3.29
C ASN A 51 -0.12 3.94 -4.32
N GLY A 52 -0.54 4.09 -5.56
CA GLY A 52 -0.34 3.13 -6.64
C GLY A 52 1.12 2.75 -6.93
N HIS A 53 2.08 3.60 -6.58
CA HIS A 53 3.51 3.30 -6.70
C HIS A 53 3.99 2.13 -5.82
N ALA A 54 3.19 1.72 -4.82
CA ALA A 54 3.49 0.55 -3.98
C ALA A 54 2.92 -0.77 -4.51
N VAL A 55 2.46 -0.80 -5.77
CA VAL A 55 1.69 -1.91 -6.36
C VAL A 55 2.39 -3.26 -6.35
N VAL A 56 3.72 -3.30 -6.39
CA VAL A 56 4.44 -4.58 -6.42
C VAL A 56 4.21 -5.39 -5.14
N ALA A 57 4.06 -4.71 -4.00
CA ALA A 57 3.63 -5.37 -2.78
C ALA A 57 2.23 -5.99 -2.91
N LEU A 58 1.30 -5.30 -3.58
CA LEU A 58 -0.02 -5.86 -3.88
C LEU A 58 0.07 -7.08 -4.81
N TYR A 59 0.91 -7.05 -5.85
CA TYR A 59 1.07 -8.20 -6.74
C TYR A 59 1.54 -9.46 -6.00
N VAL A 60 2.48 -9.31 -5.07
CA VAL A 60 2.94 -10.42 -4.21
C VAL A 60 1.81 -10.97 -3.32
N ILE A 61 0.96 -10.10 -2.79
CA ILE A 61 -0.21 -10.51 -2.02
C ILE A 61 -1.25 -11.22 -2.89
N LEU A 62 -1.50 -10.73 -4.10
CA LEU A 62 -2.42 -11.37 -5.04
C LEU A 62 -1.92 -12.76 -5.48
N GLU A 63 -0.60 -12.92 -5.63
CA GLU A 63 0.02 -14.23 -5.87
C GLU A 63 -0.27 -15.19 -4.71
N GLU A 64 -0.06 -14.76 -3.46
CA GLU A 64 -0.25 -15.60 -2.27
C GLU A 64 -1.71 -16.02 -2.05
N TYR A 65 -2.65 -15.08 -2.18
CA TYR A 65 -4.05 -15.31 -1.80
C TYR A 65 -4.94 -15.81 -2.95
N TYR A 66 -4.55 -15.57 -4.20
CA TYR A 66 -5.38 -15.94 -5.37
C TYR A 66 -4.64 -16.77 -6.43
N GLY A 67 -3.37 -17.10 -6.19
CA GLY A 67 -2.58 -17.91 -7.12
C GLY A 67 -2.24 -17.18 -8.43
N LEU A 68 -2.34 -15.85 -8.45
CA LEU A 68 -1.85 -15.04 -9.58
C LEU A 68 -0.31 -15.01 -9.55
N ASN A 69 0.32 -14.73 -10.70
CA ASN A 69 1.77 -14.61 -10.75
C ASN A 69 2.17 -13.13 -10.65
N ALA A 70 2.92 -12.76 -9.62
CA ALA A 70 3.29 -11.37 -9.35
C ALA A 70 4.20 -10.78 -10.46
N GLN A 71 5.10 -11.57 -11.06
CA GLN A 71 5.91 -11.11 -12.19
C GLN A 71 5.06 -10.87 -13.44
N GLU A 72 4.12 -11.76 -13.74
CA GLU A 72 3.20 -11.56 -14.86
C GLU A 72 2.31 -10.33 -14.68
N LEU A 73 1.87 -10.04 -13.44
CA LEU A 73 1.14 -8.82 -13.14
C LEU A 73 2.01 -7.58 -13.36
N LEU A 74 3.27 -7.62 -12.93
CA LEU A 74 4.22 -6.54 -13.16
C LEU A 74 4.47 -6.32 -14.66
N ASP A 75 4.67 -7.40 -15.43
CA ASP A 75 4.87 -7.34 -16.88
C ASP A 75 3.64 -6.76 -17.60
N LYS A 76 2.45 -7.10 -17.12
CA LYS A 76 1.17 -6.69 -17.71
C LYS A 76 0.79 -5.25 -17.40
N TYR A 77 1.01 -4.79 -16.16
CA TYR A 77 0.52 -3.50 -15.66
C TYR A 77 1.61 -2.50 -15.32
N GLY A 78 2.86 -2.95 -15.14
CA GLY A 78 3.96 -2.11 -14.70
C GLY A 78 3.91 -1.76 -13.22
N GLU A 79 4.58 -0.67 -12.86
CA GLU A 79 4.76 -0.20 -11.49
C GLU A 79 3.57 0.63 -10.94
N HIS A 80 2.45 0.66 -11.65
CA HIS A 80 1.20 1.27 -11.21
C HIS A 80 0.02 0.37 -11.58
N PRO A 81 -0.98 0.20 -10.70
CA PRO A 81 -2.10 -0.70 -10.97
C PRO A 81 -3.00 -0.12 -12.06
N LYS A 82 -3.48 -1.01 -12.92
CA LYS A 82 -4.57 -0.73 -13.85
C LYS A 82 -5.76 -1.60 -13.49
N ARG A 83 -6.92 -1.00 -13.35
CA ARG A 83 -8.14 -1.71 -12.96
C ARG A 83 -8.42 -2.90 -13.87
N ASN A 84 -8.50 -4.06 -13.25
CA ASN A 84 -8.96 -5.31 -13.86
C ASN A 84 -9.54 -6.21 -12.76
N GLU A 85 -10.85 -6.35 -12.75
CA GLU A 85 -11.55 -7.11 -11.70
C GLU A 85 -11.21 -8.62 -11.76
N LEU A 86 -10.84 -9.17 -12.92
CA LEU A 86 -10.40 -10.56 -13.05
C LEU A 86 -9.06 -10.81 -12.34
N ASP A 87 -8.19 -9.81 -12.35
CA ASP A 87 -6.90 -9.84 -11.65
C ASP A 87 -7.00 -9.24 -10.25
N ARG A 88 -8.21 -9.03 -9.73
CA ARG A 88 -8.47 -8.49 -8.37
C ARG A 88 -7.87 -7.10 -8.14
N ILE A 89 -7.64 -6.33 -9.19
CA ILE A 89 -7.20 -4.94 -9.13
C ILE A 89 -8.42 -4.03 -9.30
N HIS A 90 -8.86 -3.42 -8.21
CA HIS A 90 -10.16 -2.74 -8.14
C HIS A 90 -10.11 -1.26 -8.51
N CYS A 91 -8.93 -0.68 -8.72
CA CYS A 91 -8.76 0.71 -9.11
C CYS A 91 -7.44 0.93 -9.86
N SER A 92 -7.48 1.73 -10.91
CA SER A 92 -6.25 2.30 -11.50
C SER A 92 -5.81 3.47 -10.63
N THR A 93 -4.58 3.44 -10.13
CA THR A 93 -4.03 4.48 -9.25
C THR A 93 -2.61 4.86 -9.66
N GLY A 94 -2.10 5.95 -9.11
CA GLY A 94 -0.79 6.52 -9.43
C GLY A 94 -0.81 8.04 -9.29
N SER A 95 -1.93 8.69 -9.60
CA SER A 95 -2.17 10.08 -9.20
C SER A 95 -2.57 10.10 -7.73
N LEU A 96 -1.67 10.63 -6.88
CA LEU A 96 -1.85 10.64 -5.43
C LEU A 96 -3.13 11.37 -5.02
N GLY A 97 -3.80 10.86 -3.99
CA GLY A 97 -5.05 11.40 -3.46
C GLY A 97 -6.31 11.02 -4.25
N MET A 98 -6.19 10.34 -5.40
CA MET A 98 -7.35 9.96 -6.22
C MET A 98 -7.96 8.61 -5.82
N GLY A 99 -7.13 7.63 -5.46
CA GLY A 99 -7.60 6.29 -5.12
C GLY A 99 -8.57 6.27 -3.94
N ILE A 100 -8.32 7.07 -2.91
CA ILE A 100 -9.24 7.19 -1.77
C ILE A 100 -10.61 7.77 -2.18
N CYS A 101 -10.64 8.73 -3.12
CA CYS A 101 -11.90 9.26 -3.63
C CYS A 101 -12.70 8.20 -4.40
N VAL A 102 -12.02 7.38 -5.20
CA VAL A 102 -12.65 6.24 -5.87
C VAL A 102 -13.17 5.23 -4.85
N ALA A 103 -12.42 4.96 -3.79
CA ALA A 103 -12.84 4.06 -2.70
C ALA A 103 -14.14 4.55 -2.03
N VAL A 104 -14.24 5.84 -1.75
CA VAL A 104 -15.48 6.45 -1.24
C VAL A 104 -16.63 6.23 -2.21
N GLY A 105 -16.43 6.52 -3.50
CA GLY A 105 -17.47 6.31 -4.52
C GLY A 105 -17.89 4.84 -4.64
N ARG A 106 -16.95 3.90 -4.55
CA ARG A 106 -17.24 2.45 -4.56
C ARG A 106 -18.03 2.00 -3.32
N ALA A 107 -17.75 2.58 -2.16
CA ALA A 107 -18.48 2.29 -0.93
C ALA A 107 -19.90 2.88 -0.94
N VAL A 108 -20.06 4.10 -1.47
CA VAL A 108 -21.37 4.72 -1.65
C VAL A 108 -22.23 3.92 -2.65
N GLY A 109 -21.63 3.51 -3.76
CA GLY A 109 -22.32 2.79 -4.83
C GLY A 109 -22.75 1.36 -4.48
N ASN A 110 -22.16 0.75 -3.45
CA ASN A 110 -22.55 -0.58 -2.94
C ASN A 110 -22.45 -0.64 -1.41
N PRO A 111 -23.50 -0.25 -0.69
CA PRO A 111 -23.51 -0.21 0.78
C PRO A 111 -23.31 -1.58 1.44
N ASN A 112 -23.60 -2.67 0.73
CA ASN A 112 -23.50 -4.02 1.25
C ASN A 112 -22.08 -4.63 1.16
N ARG A 113 -21.17 -3.94 0.49
CA ARG A 113 -19.77 -4.39 0.31
C ARG A 113 -18.82 -3.49 1.07
N HIS A 114 -17.88 -4.08 1.78
CA HIS A 114 -16.85 -3.33 2.47
C HIS A 114 -15.70 -2.97 1.53
N VAL A 115 -15.19 -1.75 1.65
CA VAL A 115 -14.03 -1.25 0.90
C VAL A 115 -12.89 -0.99 1.88
N HIS A 116 -11.77 -1.66 1.68
CA HIS A 116 -10.50 -1.31 2.32
C HIS A 116 -9.70 -0.42 1.37
N VAL A 117 -9.21 0.70 1.84
CA VAL A 117 -8.32 1.56 1.05
C VAL A 117 -7.08 1.90 1.85
N MET A 118 -5.92 1.76 1.22
CA MET A 118 -4.67 2.17 1.83
C MET A 118 -4.14 3.42 1.14
N ILE A 119 -3.79 4.41 1.95
CA ILE A 119 -3.09 5.64 1.57
C ILE A 119 -1.69 5.66 2.20
N SER A 120 -0.81 6.48 1.67
CA SER A 120 0.51 6.75 2.24
C SER A 120 0.56 8.12 2.91
N ASP A 121 1.58 8.34 3.71
CA ASP A 121 1.89 9.66 4.27
C ASP A 121 2.19 10.70 3.18
N GLY A 122 2.84 10.30 2.08
CA GLY A 122 3.05 11.19 0.92
C GLY A 122 1.74 11.66 0.29
N GLU A 123 0.71 10.80 0.21
CA GLU A 123 -0.61 11.21 -0.27
C GLU A 123 -1.31 12.24 0.61
N SER A 124 -0.93 12.32 1.88
CA SER A 124 -1.51 13.32 2.80
C SER A 124 -1.18 14.77 2.45
N ASN A 125 -0.30 15.00 1.48
CA ASN A 125 -0.08 16.32 0.90
C ASN A 125 -1.17 16.74 -0.08
N GLU A 126 -2.04 15.81 -0.51
CA GLU A 126 -3.14 16.08 -1.42
C GLU A 126 -4.41 16.50 -0.65
N GLY A 127 -5.02 17.61 -1.06
CA GLY A 127 -6.26 18.12 -0.45
C GLY A 127 -7.41 17.12 -0.52
N SER A 128 -7.52 16.36 -1.60
CA SER A 128 -8.55 15.34 -1.81
C SER A 128 -8.56 14.24 -0.76
N VAL A 129 -7.41 13.91 -0.17
CA VAL A 129 -7.32 12.96 0.95
C VAL A 129 -8.12 13.47 2.16
N TRP A 130 -7.93 14.73 2.53
CA TRP A 130 -8.62 15.33 3.67
C TRP A 130 -10.10 15.51 3.42
N GLU A 131 -10.49 15.88 2.21
CA GLU A 131 -11.90 15.93 1.79
C GLU A 131 -12.56 14.56 1.90
N ALA A 132 -11.89 13.50 1.43
CA ALA A 132 -12.40 12.13 1.52
C ALA A 132 -12.52 11.66 2.98
N LEU A 133 -11.50 11.87 3.80
CA LEU A 133 -11.52 11.51 5.23
C LEU A 133 -12.67 12.22 5.97
N ARG A 134 -12.84 13.52 5.73
CA ARG A 134 -13.95 14.29 6.29
C ARG A 134 -15.30 13.72 5.83
N TYR A 135 -15.45 13.46 4.53
CA TYR A 135 -16.71 12.92 3.99
C TYR A 135 -17.06 11.56 4.62
N ILE A 136 -16.10 10.66 4.74
CA ILE A 136 -16.28 9.34 5.36
C ILE A 136 -16.83 9.50 6.79
N ASN A 137 -16.22 10.39 7.57
CA ASN A 137 -16.61 10.63 8.96
C ASN A 137 -17.97 11.29 9.06
N ASP A 138 -18.18 12.40 8.36
CA ASP A 138 -19.39 13.22 8.47
C ASP A 138 -20.63 12.47 7.93
N SER A 139 -20.45 11.61 6.91
CA SER A 139 -21.50 10.76 6.38
C SER A 139 -21.75 9.49 7.19
N GLY A 140 -20.97 9.25 8.23
CA GLY A 140 -21.11 8.08 9.09
C GLY A 140 -20.93 6.74 8.38
N MET A 141 -20.11 6.69 7.31
CA MET A 141 -19.90 5.49 6.51
C MET A 141 -19.32 4.34 7.34
N LYS A 142 -19.93 3.17 7.25
CA LYS A 142 -19.52 1.96 7.99
C LYS A 142 -18.89 0.88 7.10
N ASN A 143 -19.03 1.00 5.81
CA ASN A 143 -18.55 0.03 4.82
C ASN A 143 -17.26 0.47 4.12
N ILE A 144 -16.46 1.30 4.77
CA ILE A 144 -15.12 1.68 4.32
C ILE A 144 -14.16 1.72 5.50
N THR A 145 -12.96 1.19 5.30
CA THR A 145 -11.85 1.30 6.25
C THR A 145 -10.64 1.92 5.55
N VAL A 146 -10.19 3.04 6.07
CA VAL A 146 -8.96 3.70 5.59
C VAL A 146 -7.77 3.21 6.41
N HIS A 147 -6.74 2.73 5.73
CA HIS A 147 -5.45 2.36 6.29
C HIS A 147 -4.42 3.39 5.86
N VAL A 148 -3.68 3.94 6.79
CA VAL A 148 -2.60 4.90 6.52
C VAL A 148 -1.27 4.19 6.72
N ASN A 149 -0.49 4.00 5.65
CA ASN A 149 0.90 3.56 5.74
C ASN A 149 1.78 4.78 6.01
N ALA A 150 2.14 5.00 7.25
CA ALA A 150 2.93 6.12 7.71
C ALA A 150 4.38 5.69 7.91
N ASN A 151 5.16 5.68 6.82
CA ASN A 151 6.55 5.22 6.82
C ASN A 151 7.57 6.34 7.10
N GLY A 152 7.12 7.58 7.26
CA GLY A 152 7.93 8.73 7.64
C GLY A 152 8.52 9.53 6.47
N TRP A 153 8.17 9.19 5.22
CA TRP A 153 8.67 9.87 4.03
C TRP A 153 7.58 10.21 3.03
N ALA A 154 7.57 11.47 2.59
CA ALA A 154 6.72 11.95 1.51
C ALA A 154 7.60 12.40 0.34
N ALA A 155 7.80 11.52 -0.63
CA ALA A 155 8.72 11.73 -1.75
C ALA A 155 10.14 12.09 -1.25
N TYR A 156 10.47 13.37 -1.22
CA TYR A 156 11.82 13.86 -0.85
C TYR A 156 11.95 14.32 0.59
N ASP A 157 10.82 14.49 1.28
CA ASP A 157 10.78 15.12 2.60
C ASP A 157 10.37 14.14 3.71
N PRO A 158 10.99 14.23 4.90
CA PRO A 158 10.52 13.50 6.07
C PRO A 158 9.16 14.03 6.54
N VAL A 159 8.34 13.14 7.09
CA VAL A 159 7.01 13.45 7.63
C VAL A 159 7.01 13.37 9.15
N ASP A 160 6.50 14.40 9.82
CA ASP A 160 6.17 14.31 11.24
C ASP A 160 4.95 13.40 11.44
N LEU A 161 5.20 12.14 11.80
CA LEU A 161 4.17 11.14 11.96
C LEU A 161 3.21 11.43 13.12
N THR A 162 3.68 12.11 14.16
CA THR A 162 2.82 12.50 15.29
C THR A 162 1.80 13.55 14.85
N MET A 163 2.27 14.56 14.14
CA MET A 163 1.39 15.60 13.59
C MET A 163 0.42 15.02 12.55
N LEU A 164 0.90 14.14 11.69
CA LEU A 164 0.04 13.48 10.68
C LEU A 164 -1.04 12.63 11.37
N GLU A 165 -0.68 11.82 12.36
CA GLU A 165 -1.64 10.99 13.09
C GLU A 165 -2.72 11.86 13.75
N ASN A 166 -2.35 12.96 14.42
CA ASN A 166 -3.29 13.88 15.04
C ASN A 166 -4.28 14.47 14.02
N ARG A 167 -3.79 14.87 12.85
CA ARG A 167 -4.63 15.37 11.75
C ARG A 167 -5.60 14.29 11.25
N VAL A 168 -5.09 13.09 10.96
CA VAL A 168 -5.92 11.98 10.48
C VAL A 168 -7.02 11.65 11.49
N ARG A 169 -6.70 11.59 12.78
CA ARG A 169 -7.69 11.31 13.83
C ARG A 169 -8.71 12.41 13.99
N ALA A 170 -8.32 13.68 13.76
CA ALA A 170 -9.26 14.80 13.79
C ALA A 170 -10.27 14.73 12.63
N PHE A 171 -9.85 14.31 11.45
CA PHE A 171 -10.72 14.20 10.26
C PHE A 171 -11.51 12.90 10.21
N CYS A 172 -10.90 11.79 10.57
CA CYS A 172 -11.50 10.46 10.50
C CYS A 172 -10.97 9.57 11.64
N PRO A 173 -11.57 9.63 12.84
CA PRO A 173 -11.11 8.86 14.02
C PRO A 173 -11.09 7.35 13.79
N GLY A 174 -11.90 6.84 12.88
CA GLY A 174 -11.97 5.42 12.52
C GLY A 174 -10.86 4.93 11.57
N ALA A 175 -10.02 5.82 11.05
CA ALA A 175 -8.91 5.41 10.20
C ALA A 175 -7.85 4.63 11.01
N LYS A 176 -7.31 3.58 10.39
CA LYS A 176 -6.23 2.77 10.97
C LYS A 176 -4.89 3.36 10.58
N PHE A 177 -4.17 3.90 11.56
CA PHE A 177 -2.87 4.52 11.36
C PHE A 177 -1.76 3.53 11.70
N HIS A 178 -0.96 3.14 10.69
CA HIS A 178 0.13 2.19 10.81
C HIS A 178 1.46 2.93 10.74
N LYS A 179 2.16 3.04 11.88
CA LYS A 179 3.53 3.55 11.92
C LYS A 179 4.46 2.46 11.43
N THR A 180 5.08 2.69 10.30
CA THR A 180 6.03 1.80 9.65
C THR A 180 7.37 2.48 9.44
N THR A 181 8.26 1.91 8.67
CA THR A 181 9.55 2.50 8.34
C THR A 181 9.95 2.15 6.90
N VAL A 182 10.73 3.01 6.29
CA VAL A 182 11.41 2.71 5.02
C VAL A 182 12.72 1.96 5.24
N GLU A 183 13.17 1.82 6.49
CA GLU A 183 14.43 1.18 6.86
C GLU A 183 14.29 -0.33 6.86
N HIS A 184 14.45 -0.93 5.68
CA HIS A 184 14.46 -2.37 5.47
C HIS A 184 15.73 -2.77 4.72
N PHE A 185 16.35 -3.87 5.12
CA PHE A 185 17.46 -4.48 4.39
C PHE A 185 18.60 -3.51 4.07
N GLY A 186 18.99 -2.67 5.04
CA GLY A 186 20.04 -1.67 4.90
C GLY A 186 19.67 -0.40 4.14
N LEU A 187 18.44 -0.33 3.58
CA LEU A 187 17.92 0.89 2.95
C LEU A 187 17.57 1.92 4.02
N LYS A 188 17.82 3.19 3.76
CA LYS A 188 17.53 4.30 4.68
C LYS A 188 17.05 5.55 3.96
N GLY A 189 16.10 6.24 4.56
CA GLY A 189 15.65 7.56 4.15
C GLY A 189 15.32 7.63 2.66
N LEU A 190 15.82 8.65 1.99
CA LEU A 190 15.57 8.91 0.57
C LEU A 190 16.06 7.77 -0.34
N HIS A 191 17.14 7.08 0.02
CA HIS A 191 17.68 5.97 -0.78
C HIS A 191 16.68 4.80 -0.87
N ALA A 192 15.85 4.60 0.13
CA ALA A 192 14.83 3.56 0.09
C ALA A 192 13.76 3.78 -1.00
N HIS A 193 13.63 5.00 -1.53
CA HIS A 193 12.63 5.32 -2.56
C HIS A 193 13.22 5.48 -3.96
N TYR A 194 14.54 5.72 -4.08
CA TYR A 194 15.13 6.12 -5.37
C TYR A 194 16.34 5.29 -5.80
N THR A 195 16.63 4.21 -5.10
CA THR A 195 17.69 3.27 -5.49
C THR A 195 17.14 1.87 -5.67
N ASN A 196 17.80 1.09 -6.52
CA ASN A 196 17.55 -0.33 -6.63
C ASN A 196 18.62 -1.12 -5.84
N PHE A 197 18.37 -2.40 -5.57
CA PHE A 197 19.32 -3.28 -4.92
C PHE A 197 20.54 -3.56 -5.82
N THR A 198 21.72 -3.46 -5.24
CA THR A 198 22.91 -4.12 -5.80
C THR A 198 22.84 -5.64 -5.52
N GLU A 199 23.65 -6.44 -6.23
CA GLU A 199 23.72 -7.88 -5.98
C GLU A 199 24.15 -8.20 -4.53
N GLU A 200 25.08 -7.43 -3.98
CA GLU A 200 25.54 -7.59 -2.61
C GLU A 200 24.43 -7.29 -1.60
N GLN A 201 23.75 -6.14 -1.76
CA GLN A 201 22.61 -5.77 -0.90
C GLN A 201 21.48 -6.80 -0.97
N TYR A 202 21.18 -7.33 -2.15
CA TYR A 202 20.18 -8.38 -2.32
C TYR A 202 20.57 -9.67 -1.58
N LYS A 203 21.82 -10.13 -1.72
CA LYS A 203 22.32 -11.32 -1.02
C LYS A 203 22.27 -11.15 0.50
N GLU A 204 22.67 -9.98 1.01
CA GLU A 204 22.57 -9.66 2.44
C GLU A 204 21.13 -9.65 2.93
N ALA A 205 20.21 -9.03 2.16
CA ALA A 205 18.79 -9.00 2.47
C ALA A 205 18.20 -10.41 2.56
N ILE A 206 18.48 -11.27 1.57
CA ILE A 206 18.01 -12.67 1.57
C ILE A 206 18.58 -13.45 2.78
N ALA A 207 19.86 -13.24 3.11
CA ALA A 207 20.48 -13.91 4.24
C ALA A 207 19.92 -13.47 5.60
N SER A 208 19.29 -12.29 5.68
CA SER A 208 18.70 -11.74 6.90
C SER A 208 17.27 -12.22 7.18
N LEU A 209 16.61 -12.88 6.22
CA LEU A 209 15.25 -13.42 6.35
C LEU A 209 15.24 -14.79 7.07
#